data_72912faf3c3a3d35fefeef2fe1aa4354
#
_entry.id   72912faf3c3a3d35fefeef2fe1aa4354
#
_cell.length_a   1.000
_cell.length_b   1.000
_cell.length_c   1.000
_cell.angle_alpha   90.00
_cell.angle_beta   90.00
_cell.angle_gamma   90.00
#
_symmetry.space_group_name_H-M   'P 1'
#
loop_
_entity.id
_entity.type
_entity.pdbx_description
1 polymer ?
#
loop_
_entity_poly.entity_id
_entity_poly.type
_entity_poly.pdbx_seq_one_letter_code
_entity_poly.pdbx_strand_id
1 'polypeptide(L)'
;SDLRWDMVDVFLGDERCVDPNSELSNSLMLKNSLLTNFGSKAFFYEIFNDLNADDEATKNQFISKLFEKCGSNPPSFDLTLLGLGDDGHTASLFPYQKNNNVDDFVIFNEGKGLKRISLTPKVLSATAKIVFLVSGASKRIALERLLDEKEPPDRTPSKLIKSINQISIFCDQESAKELEI
;
A
#
# COMPACT_ATOMS: atom_id res chain seq x y z
N SER A 1 -24.02 0.48 -7.12
CA SER A 1 -23.01 1.43 -6.58
C SER A 1 -23.08 2.68 -7.41
N ASP A 2 -23.25 3.85 -6.78
CA ASP A 2 -23.34 5.14 -7.47
C ASP A 2 -21.97 5.72 -7.83
N LEU A 3 -20.91 4.94 -7.64
CA LEU A 3 -19.55 5.35 -7.97
C LEU A 3 -19.34 5.37 -9.50
N ARG A 4 -18.90 6.51 -10.00
CA ARG A 4 -18.54 6.72 -11.39
C ARG A 4 -17.17 6.07 -11.67
N TRP A 5 -17.14 4.76 -11.83
CA TRP A 5 -15.90 3.99 -12.06
C TRP A 5 -15.11 4.44 -13.30
N ASP A 6 -15.77 5.03 -14.27
CA ASP A 6 -15.16 5.65 -15.45
C ASP A 6 -14.35 6.94 -15.15
N MET A 7 -14.40 7.42 -13.90
CA MET A 7 -13.61 8.53 -13.39
C MET A 7 -12.64 8.12 -12.28
N VAL A 8 -12.39 6.81 -12.13
CA VAL A 8 -11.53 6.27 -11.07
C VAL A 8 -10.23 5.78 -11.66
N ASP A 9 -9.12 6.32 -11.17
CA ASP A 9 -7.77 5.84 -11.38
C ASP A 9 -7.36 4.96 -10.21
N VAL A 10 -6.94 3.73 -10.47
CA VAL A 10 -6.55 2.74 -9.46
C VAL A 10 -5.07 2.45 -9.56
N PHE A 11 -4.37 2.58 -8.45
CA PHE A 11 -2.95 2.27 -8.28
C PHE A 11 -2.76 1.23 -7.18
N LEU A 12 -1.76 0.37 -7.31
CA LEU A 12 -1.31 -0.48 -6.21
C LEU A 12 -0.32 0.27 -5.33
N GLY A 13 -0.42 0.08 -4.02
CA GLY A 13 0.56 0.59 -3.06
C GLY A 13 1.87 -0.19 -3.10
N ASP A 14 1.80 -1.48 -3.45
CA ASP A 14 2.95 -2.36 -3.66
C ASP A 14 2.61 -3.53 -4.57
N GLU A 15 3.65 -4.17 -5.11
CA GLU A 15 3.50 -5.40 -5.89
C GLU A 15 4.68 -6.35 -5.62
N ARG A 16 4.42 -7.62 -5.75
CA ARG A 16 5.44 -8.67 -5.77
C ARG A 16 6.04 -8.76 -7.16
N CYS A 17 7.37 -8.77 -7.26
CA CYS A 17 8.09 -8.93 -8.52
C CYS A 17 8.01 -10.41 -8.95
N VAL A 18 6.85 -10.84 -9.40
CA VAL A 18 6.54 -12.19 -9.86
C VAL A 18 5.88 -12.14 -11.22
N ASP A 19 5.71 -13.30 -11.87
CA ASP A 19 4.92 -13.39 -13.11
C ASP A 19 3.55 -12.74 -12.91
N PRO A 20 3.09 -11.86 -13.81
CA PRO A 20 1.78 -11.20 -13.68
C PRO A 20 0.58 -12.14 -13.58
N ASN A 21 0.72 -13.40 -14.03
CA ASN A 21 -0.31 -14.43 -13.92
C ASN A 21 -0.16 -15.31 -12.65
N SER A 22 0.85 -15.03 -11.82
CA SER A 22 1.05 -15.74 -10.56
C SER A 22 -0.07 -15.41 -9.56
N GLU A 23 -0.54 -16.39 -8.82
CA GLU A 23 -1.47 -16.20 -7.68
C GLU A 23 -0.89 -15.26 -6.59
N LEU A 24 0.42 -15.05 -6.60
CA LEU A 24 1.09 -14.10 -5.72
C LEU A 24 1.03 -12.66 -6.21
N SER A 25 0.55 -12.38 -7.43
CA SER A 25 0.45 -11.03 -7.97
C SER A 25 -0.71 -10.27 -7.33
N ASN A 26 -0.42 -9.07 -6.80
CA ASN A 26 -1.45 -8.13 -6.34
C ASN A 26 -2.30 -7.62 -7.49
N SER A 27 -1.69 -7.40 -8.67
CA SER A 27 -2.38 -6.97 -9.88
C SER A 27 -3.42 -8.00 -10.31
N LEU A 28 -3.06 -9.28 -10.33
CA LEU A 28 -3.98 -10.36 -10.67
C LEU A 28 -5.13 -10.44 -9.66
N MET A 29 -4.82 -10.40 -8.37
CA MET A 29 -5.81 -10.39 -7.30
C MET A 29 -6.79 -9.23 -7.45
N LEU A 30 -6.29 -8.01 -7.69
CA LEU A 30 -7.14 -6.82 -7.85
C LEU A 30 -8.03 -6.90 -9.09
N LYS A 31 -7.49 -7.36 -10.22
CA LYS A 31 -8.26 -7.58 -11.45
C LYS A 31 -9.43 -8.54 -11.21
N ASN A 32 -9.17 -9.65 -10.54
CA ASN A 32 -10.17 -10.69 -10.31
C ASN A 32 -11.22 -10.30 -9.24
N SER A 33 -10.82 -9.59 -8.19
CA SER A 33 -11.72 -9.26 -7.08
C SER A 33 -12.50 -7.97 -7.30
N LEU A 34 -11.84 -6.90 -7.70
CA LEU A 34 -12.45 -5.56 -7.77
C LEU A 34 -12.82 -5.18 -9.20
N LEU A 35 -11.84 -5.24 -10.13
CA LEU A 35 -12.02 -4.64 -11.45
C LEU A 35 -13.02 -5.43 -12.30
N THR A 36 -13.00 -6.75 -12.26
CA THR A 36 -13.93 -7.59 -13.01
C THR A 36 -15.37 -7.40 -12.54
N ASN A 37 -15.58 -7.27 -11.23
CA ASN A 37 -16.93 -7.28 -10.66
C ASN A 37 -17.54 -5.87 -10.54
N PHE A 38 -16.76 -4.89 -10.15
CA PHE A 38 -17.27 -3.55 -9.79
C PHE A 38 -16.61 -2.43 -10.57
N GLY A 39 -15.32 -2.53 -10.83
CA GLY A 39 -14.48 -1.48 -11.38
C GLY A 39 -14.09 -1.69 -12.85
N SER A 40 -14.86 -2.44 -13.64
CA SER A 40 -14.50 -2.78 -15.04
C SER A 40 -14.28 -1.56 -15.96
N LYS A 41 -14.72 -0.37 -15.54
CA LYS A 41 -14.51 0.90 -16.26
C LYS A 41 -13.40 1.76 -15.66
N ALA A 42 -12.84 1.37 -14.51
CA ALA A 42 -11.75 2.10 -13.89
C ALA A 42 -10.45 1.98 -14.68
N PHE A 43 -9.63 2.99 -14.62
CA PHE A 43 -8.29 2.94 -15.19
C PHE A 43 -7.33 2.34 -14.15
N PHE A 44 -6.70 1.22 -14.48
CA PHE A 44 -5.77 0.53 -13.59
C PHE A 44 -4.34 0.68 -14.09
N TYR A 45 -3.46 1.12 -13.19
CA TYR A 45 -2.05 1.37 -13.47
C TYR A 45 -1.18 0.40 -12.67
N GLU A 46 -0.65 -0.60 -13.38
CA GLU A 46 0.22 -1.63 -12.77
C GLU A 46 1.59 -1.03 -12.43
N ILE A 47 2.06 -1.31 -11.22
CA ILE A 47 3.38 -0.86 -10.74
C ILE A 47 4.51 -1.76 -11.25
N PHE A 48 4.21 -3.02 -11.58
CA PHE A 48 5.16 -4.02 -12.06
C PHE A 48 4.44 -5.01 -12.98
N ASN A 49 5.00 -5.28 -14.15
CA ASN A 49 4.41 -6.18 -15.13
C ASN A 49 5.42 -6.95 -15.99
N ASP A 50 6.73 -6.75 -15.79
CA ASP A 50 7.78 -7.41 -16.57
C ASP A 50 8.97 -7.81 -15.67
N LEU A 51 9.21 -9.12 -15.56
CA LEU A 51 10.32 -9.69 -14.79
C LEU A 51 11.70 -9.39 -15.37
N ASN A 52 11.78 -9.06 -16.65
CA ASN A 52 13.03 -8.77 -17.36
C ASN A 52 13.34 -7.28 -17.42
N ALA A 53 12.42 -6.43 -16.94
CA ALA A 53 12.64 -5.00 -16.94
C ALA A 53 13.70 -4.61 -15.91
N ASP A 54 14.48 -3.59 -16.25
CA ASP A 54 15.41 -2.96 -15.32
C ASP A 54 14.67 -2.25 -14.19
N ASP A 55 15.18 -2.38 -12.96
CA ASP A 55 14.54 -1.83 -11.76
C ASP A 55 14.38 -0.31 -11.83
N GLU A 56 15.40 0.40 -12.27
CA GLU A 56 15.33 1.87 -12.37
C GLU A 56 14.40 2.30 -13.50
N ALA A 57 14.38 1.59 -14.61
CA ALA A 57 13.40 1.83 -15.68
C ALA A 57 11.97 1.63 -15.19
N THR A 58 11.71 0.55 -14.44
CA THR A 58 10.41 0.24 -13.84
C THR A 58 9.97 1.34 -12.88
N LYS A 59 10.85 1.75 -11.94
CA LYS A 59 10.58 2.85 -11.01
C LYS A 59 10.24 4.14 -11.76
N ASN A 60 11.09 4.55 -12.69
CA ASN A 60 10.93 5.81 -13.40
C ASN A 60 9.65 5.85 -14.26
N GLN A 61 9.29 4.73 -14.89
CA GLN A 61 8.03 4.62 -15.62
C GLN A 61 6.83 4.78 -14.70
N PHE A 62 6.84 4.12 -13.56
CA PHE A 62 5.73 4.22 -12.61
C PHE A 62 5.65 5.60 -11.95
N ILE A 63 6.78 6.19 -11.56
CA ILE A 63 6.85 7.56 -11.04
C ILE A 63 6.29 8.57 -12.05
N SER A 64 6.67 8.45 -13.33
CA SER A 64 6.13 9.31 -14.38
C SER A 64 4.62 9.20 -14.49
N LYS A 65 4.08 7.98 -14.38
CA LYS A 65 2.63 7.74 -14.39
C LYS A 65 1.93 8.33 -13.17
N LEU A 66 2.54 8.22 -11.99
CA LEU A 66 2.02 8.84 -10.77
C LEU A 66 1.91 10.37 -10.91
N PHE A 67 2.96 11.03 -11.41
CA PHE A 67 2.92 12.49 -11.63
C PHE A 67 1.92 12.90 -12.70
N GLU A 68 1.80 12.12 -13.78
CA GLU A 68 0.82 12.39 -14.85
C GLU A 68 -0.62 12.40 -14.31
N LYS A 69 -0.94 11.46 -13.41
CA LYS A 69 -2.31 11.24 -12.94
C LYS A 69 -2.64 11.97 -11.63
N CYS A 70 -1.68 12.03 -10.71
CA CYS A 70 -1.92 12.59 -9.38
C CYS A 70 -1.50 14.07 -9.25
N GLY A 71 -0.73 14.59 -10.20
CA GLY A 71 -0.53 16.03 -10.45
C GLY A 71 0.13 16.88 -9.36
N SER A 72 0.60 16.29 -8.24
CA SER A 72 1.19 17.00 -7.10
C SER A 72 2.61 16.47 -6.77
N ASN A 73 3.33 17.17 -5.91
CA ASN A 73 4.64 16.74 -5.44
C ASN A 73 4.70 16.77 -3.90
N PRO A 74 4.69 15.61 -3.23
CA PRO A 74 4.58 14.25 -3.80
C PRO A 74 3.23 13.98 -4.48
N PRO A 75 3.15 12.93 -5.35
CA PRO A 75 1.89 12.48 -5.91
C PRO A 75 0.89 12.17 -4.81
N SER A 76 -0.34 12.65 -4.95
CA SER A 76 -1.38 12.57 -3.90
C SER A 76 -2.61 11.82 -4.40
N PHE A 77 -3.15 10.94 -3.56
CA PHE A 77 -4.38 10.20 -3.83
C PHE A 77 -5.56 10.79 -3.04
N ASP A 78 -6.78 10.62 -3.54
CA ASP A 78 -7.99 10.93 -2.79
C ASP A 78 -8.22 9.94 -1.65
N LEU A 79 -7.90 8.66 -1.89
CA LEU A 79 -8.08 7.58 -0.93
C LEU A 79 -6.95 6.56 -1.05
N THR A 80 -6.35 6.20 0.07
CA THR A 80 -5.43 5.05 0.17
C THR A 80 -6.00 4.02 1.15
N LEU A 81 -6.15 2.78 0.68
CA LEU A 81 -6.52 1.63 1.49
C LEU A 81 -5.26 0.82 1.79
N LEU A 82 -4.95 0.61 3.06
CA LEU A 82 -3.78 -0.10 3.52
C LEU A 82 -4.16 -1.32 4.36
N GLY A 83 -3.48 -2.43 4.12
CA GLY A 83 -3.49 -3.56 5.04
C GLY A 83 -2.46 -3.39 6.15
N LEU A 84 -2.57 -4.20 7.21
CA LEU A 84 -1.58 -4.33 8.29
C LEU A 84 -1.04 -5.75 8.32
N GLY A 85 0.27 -5.90 8.17
CA GLY A 85 0.95 -7.18 8.36
C GLY A 85 0.98 -7.60 9.84
N ASP A 86 1.09 -8.89 10.10
CA ASP A 86 1.25 -9.47 11.44
C ASP A 86 2.52 -9.00 12.17
N ASP A 87 3.54 -8.61 11.41
CA ASP A 87 4.79 -8.02 11.87
C ASP A 87 4.78 -6.48 11.94
N GLY A 88 3.67 -5.84 11.55
CA GLY A 88 3.49 -4.39 11.54
C GLY A 88 3.85 -3.70 10.22
N HIS A 89 4.16 -4.47 9.15
CA HIS A 89 4.36 -3.87 7.83
C HIS A 89 3.05 -3.35 7.22
N THR A 90 3.18 -2.41 6.29
CA THR A 90 2.11 -2.01 5.37
C THR A 90 2.71 -1.79 3.99
N ALA A 91 1.94 -1.97 2.91
CA ALA A 91 2.49 -2.10 1.56
C ALA A 91 3.68 -3.06 1.56
N SER A 92 4.84 -2.70 1.02
CA SER A 92 6.08 -3.48 1.20
C SER A 92 7.13 -2.72 2.02
N LEU A 93 6.70 -2.05 3.09
CA LEU A 93 7.53 -1.40 4.09
C LEU A 93 7.71 -2.36 5.28
N PHE A 94 8.81 -3.10 5.30
CA PHE A 94 9.03 -4.16 6.29
C PHE A 94 9.84 -3.69 7.51
N PRO A 95 9.67 -4.34 8.69
CA PRO A 95 10.45 -4.04 9.88
C PRO A 95 11.96 -4.10 9.63
N TYR A 96 12.69 -3.17 10.26
CA TYR A 96 14.15 -3.09 10.26
C TYR A 96 14.80 -2.93 8.88
N GLN A 97 14.05 -2.47 7.89
CA GLN A 97 14.54 -2.15 6.56
C GLN A 97 14.63 -0.64 6.33
N LYS A 98 15.37 -0.23 5.30
CA LYS A 98 15.46 1.19 4.90
C LYS A 98 14.20 1.62 4.14
N ASN A 99 13.08 1.74 4.88
CA ASN A 99 11.78 2.13 4.32
C ASN A 99 11.65 3.63 4.06
N ASN A 100 12.58 4.43 4.55
CA ASN A 100 12.44 5.87 4.68
C ASN A 100 13.57 6.59 3.93
N ASN A 101 13.69 6.36 2.64
CA ASN A 101 14.51 7.25 1.83
C ASN A 101 13.66 8.49 1.48
N VAL A 102 14.05 9.65 2.03
CA VAL A 102 13.24 10.89 2.02
C VAL A 102 12.99 11.42 0.61
N ASP A 103 13.84 11.05 -0.34
CA ASP A 103 13.80 11.56 -1.71
C ASP A 103 13.05 10.65 -2.69
N ASP A 104 12.88 9.38 -2.36
CA ASP A 104 12.24 8.40 -3.24
C ASP A 104 10.70 8.44 -3.15
N PHE A 105 10.04 8.17 -4.28
CA PHE A 105 8.58 7.93 -4.35
C PHE A 105 8.25 6.45 -4.43
N VAL A 106 9.17 5.65 -4.97
CA VAL A 106 9.04 4.21 -5.18
C VAL A 106 10.34 3.54 -4.79
N ILE A 107 10.26 2.41 -4.08
CA ILE A 107 11.42 1.63 -3.64
C ILE A 107 11.25 0.15 -3.98
N PHE A 108 12.37 -0.55 -4.15
CA PHE A 108 12.42 -2.00 -4.12
C PHE A 108 12.84 -2.46 -2.72
N ASN A 109 12.13 -3.47 -2.21
CA ASN A 109 12.40 -4.13 -0.94
C ASN A 109 12.34 -5.65 -1.10
N GLU A 110 12.89 -6.36 -0.12
CA GLU A 110 12.70 -7.80 0.03
C GLU A 110 11.85 -8.09 1.26
N GLY A 111 10.86 -8.96 1.12
CA GLY A 111 10.02 -9.33 2.25
C GLY A 111 9.29 -10.63 2.02
N LYS A 112 9.26 -11.47 3.06
CA LYS A 112 8.62 -12.80 3.04
C LYS A 112 9.12 -13.66 1.87
N GLY A 113 10.43 -13.58 1.57
CA GLY A 113 11.10 -14.37 0.53
C GLY A 113 10.88 -13.89 -0.91
N LEU A 114 10.33 -12.70 -1.11
CA LEU A 114 10.05 -12.13 -2.43
C LEU A 114 10.62 -10.73 -2.57
N LYS A 115 11.16 -10.43 -3.74
CA LYS A 115 11.42 -9.06 -4.17
C LYS A 115 10.09 -8.34 -4.41
N ARG A 116 10.02 -7.08 -4.00
CA ARG A 116 8.82 -6.26 -4.08
C ARG A 116 9.15 -4.84 -4.51
N ILE A 117 8.19 -4.19 -5.15
CA ILE A 117 8.20 -2.76 -5.44
C ILE A 117 7.08 -2.09 -4.64
N SER A 118 7.35 -0.95 -4.05
CA SER A 118 6.42 -0.27 -3.13
C SER A 118 6.46 1.24 -3.29
N LEU A 119 5.32 1.88 -3.10
CA LEU A 119 5.25 3.30 -2.79
C LEU A 119 5.92 3.55 -1.43
N THR A 120 6.58 4.70 -1.30
CA THR A 120 7.23 5.10 -0.05
C THR A 120 6.23 5.71 0.94
N PRO A 121 6.61 5.83 2.24
CA PRO A 121 5.81 6.54 3.22
C PRO A 121 5.46 7.97 2.80
N LYS A 122 6.37 8.64 2.06
CA LYS A 122 6.16 9.98 1.51
C LYS A 122 4.93 10.06 0.61
N VAL A 123 4.77 9.11 -0.32
CA VAL A 123 3.64 9.06 -1.25
C VAL A 123 2.37 8.58 -0.53
N LEU A 124 2.47 7.51 0.24
CA LEU A 124 1.34 6.95 0.97
C LEU A 124 0.74 7.93 1.98
N SER A 125 1.58 8.80 2.56
CA SER A 125 1.15 9.83 3.52
C SER A 125 0.56 11.08 2.83
N ALA A 126 0.85 11.33 1.56
CA ALA A 126 0.35 12.46 0.80
C ALA A 126 -1.09 12.27 0.30
N THR A 127 -1.86 11.43 0.96
CA THR A 127 -3.22 11.06 0.59
C THR A 127 -4.25 11.88 1.37
N ALA A 128 -5.32 12.28 0.70
CA ALA A 128 -6.38 13.05 1.34
C ALA A 128 -7.09 12.24 2.44
N LYS A 129 -7.31 10.94 2.23
CA LYS A 129 -7.92 10.04 3.21
C LYS A 129 -7.18 8.68 3.25
N ILE A 130 -6.67 8.32 4.41
CA ILE A 130 -5.98 7.05 4.65
C ILE A 130 -6.86 6.15 5.51
N VAL A 131 -7.00 4.90 5.07
CA VAL A 131 -7.79 3.89 5.77
C VAL A 131 -6.97 2.61 5.91
N PHE A 132 -6.78 2.14 7.13
CA PHE A 132 -6.28 0.80 7.40
C PHE A 132 -7.44 -0.19 7.49
N LEU A 133 -7.32 -1.30 6.79
CA LEU A 133 -8.23 -2.44 6.86
C LEU A 133 -7.53 -3.59 7.59
N VAL A 134 -8.00 -3.92 8.79
CA VAL A 134 -7.33 -4.87 9.69
C VAL A 134 -8.31 -5.97 10.07
N SER A 135 -8.02 -7.21 9.70
CA SER A 135 -8.92 -8.33 9.96
C SER A 135 -8.16 -9.57 10.41
N GLY A 136 -8.73 -10.25 11.40
CA GLY A 136 -8.27 -11.53 11.93
C GLY A 136 -7.37 -11.43 13.15
N ALA A 137 -7.41 -12.48 13.98
CA ALA A 137 -6.72 -12.57 15.27
C ALA A 137 -5.19 -12.41 15.17
N SER A 138 -4.58 -12.79 14.03
CA SER A 138 -3.13 -12.63 13.81
C SER A 138 -2.67 -11.17 13.77
N LYS A 139 -3.61 -10.22 13.65
CA LYS A 139 -3.32 -8.77 13.54
C LYS A 139 -3.33 -8.04 14.88
N ARG A 140 -3.75 -8.68 15.97
CA ARG A 140 -3.89 -8.05 17.30
C ARG A 140 -2.64 -7.29 17.72
N ILE A 141 -1.51 -7.99 17.81
CA ILE A 141 -0.24 -7.41 18.27
C ILE A 141 0.21 -6.27 17.35
N ALA A 142 0.06 -6.43 16.04
CA ALA A 142 0.42 -5.38 15.09
C ALA A 142 -0.50 -4.16 15.22
N LEU A 143 -1.79 -4.38 15.49
CA LEU A 143 -2.76 -3.30 15.70
C LEU A 143 -2.49 -2.55 17.01
N GLU A 144 -2.21 -3.25 18.12
CA GLU A 144 -1.75 -2.63 19.37
C GLU A 144 -0.53 -1.74 19.14
N ARG A 145 0.49 -2.27 18.47
CA ARG A 145 1.71 -1.50 18.14
C ARG A 145 1.42 -0.29 17.26
N LEU A 146 0.55 -0.42 16.28
CA LEU A 146 0.16 0.71 15.43
C LEU A 146 -0.46 1.85 16.26
N LEU A 147 -1.24 1.52 17.29
CA LEU A 147 -1.91 2.47 18.17
C LEU A 147 -1.02 2.99 19.30
N ASP A 148 0.01 2.24 19.73
CA ASP A 148 0.93 2.67 20.79
C ASP A 148 1.82 3.83 20.31
N GLU A 149 1.69 5.00 20.94
CA GLU A 149 2.48 6.19 20.60
C GLU A 149 4.00 5.99 20.77
N LYS A 150 4.41 5.06 21.64
CA LYS A 150 5.83 4.79 21.95
C LYS A 150 6.46 3.74 21.05
N GLU A 151 5.65 3.04 20.24
CA GLU A 151 6.16 2.01 19.34
C GLU A 151 7.05 2.63 18.24
N PRO A 152 8.29 2.14 18.08
CA PRO A 152 9.21 2.68 17.09
C PRO A 152 8.80 2.27 15.65
N PRO A 153 8.86 3.22 14.69
CA PRO A 153 8.51 2.94 13.29
C PRO A 153 9.40 1.88 12.61
N ASP A 154 10.63 1.71 13.07
CA ASP A 154 11.53 0.69 12.53
C ASP A 154 11.02 -0.73 12.81
N ARG A 155 10.35 -0.92 13.94
CA ARG A 155 9.73 -2.20 14.31
C ARG A 155 8.33 -2.35 13.73
N THR A 156 7.60 -1.25 13.59
CA THR A 156 6.22 -1.22 13.09
C THR A 156 6.11 -0.20 11.96
N PRO A 157 6.52 -0.54 10.72
CA PRO A 157 6.62 0.42 9.62
C PRO A 157 5.31 1.09 9.21
N SER A 158 4.16 0.50 9.53
CA SER A 158 2.86 1.16 9.34
C SER A 158 2.76 2.50 10.09
N LYS A 159 3.56 2.73 11.14
CA LYS A 159 3.69 4.02 11.85
C LYS A 159 4.45 5.10 11.05
N LEU A 160 5.12 4.74 9.96
CA LEU A 160 5.71 5.71 9.04
C LEU A 160 4.64 6.46 8.25
N ILE A 161 3.46 5.88 8.14
CA ILE A 161 2.34 6.52 7.45
C ILE A 161 1.77 7.62 8.35
N LYS A 162 1.91 8.85 7.90
CA LYS A 162 1.44 10.05 8.59
C LYS A 162 0.40 10.72 7.70
N SER A 163 -0.66 11.25 8.29
CA SER A 163 -1.63 12.05 7.55
C SER A 163 -1.71 13.44 8.17
N ILE A 164 -1.86 14.46 7.34
CA ILE A 164 -2.24 15.81 7.78
C ILE A 164 -3.71 15.87 8.24
N ASN A 165 -4.49 14.90 7.79
CA ASN A 165 -5.88 14.67 8.19
C ASN A 165 -5.95 13.48 9.17
N GLN A 166 -7.12 12.92 9.33
CA GLN A 166 -7.33 11.76 10.16
C GLN A 166 -7.01 10.46 9.40
N ILE A 167 -6.33 9.51 10.06
CA ILE A 167 -6.23 8.11 9.63
C ILE A 167 -7.39 7.35 10.26
N SER A 168 -8.15 6.62 9.43
CA SER A 168 -9.22 5.74 9.90
C SER A 168 -8.72 4.30 9.94
N ILE A 169 -9.10 3.56 10.98
CA ILE A 169 -8.78 2.12 11.10
C ILE A 169 -10.11 1.37 11.18
N PHE A 170 -10.37 0.51 10.20
CA PHE A 170 -11.48 -0.43 10.24
C PHE A 170 -10.95 -1.80 10.62
N CYS A 171 -11.39 -2.29 11.77
CA CYS A 171 -10.96 -3.58 12.30
C CYS A 171 -12.16 -4.45 12.66
N ASP A 172 -11.98 -5.78 12.58
CA ASP A 172 -12.97 -6.73 13.07
C ASP A 172 -12.78 -7.02 14.56
N GLN A 173 -13.75 -7.71 15.16
CA GLN A 173 -13.73 -8.07 16.58
C GLN A 173 -12.53 -8.96 16.94
N GLU A 174 -12.08 -9.80 16.00
CA GLU A 174 -10.97 -10.70 16.22
C GLU A 174 -9.62 -9.98 16.28
N SER A 175 -9.41 -8.96 15.47
CA SER A 175 -8.20 -8.15 15.50
C SER A 175 -8.19 -7.11 16.64
N ALA A 176 -9.36 -6.68 17.13
CA ALA A 176 -9.51 -5.65 18.16
C ALA A 176 -9.78 -6.21 19.56
N LYS A 177 -9.76 -7.54 19.77
CA LYS A 177 -10.30 -8.22 20.97
C LYS A 177 -9.71 -7.76 22.32
N GLU A 178 -8.49 -7.27 22.35
CA GLU A 178 -7.79 -6.84 23.58
C GLU A 178 -7.56 -5.32 23.64
N LEU A 179 -8.10 -4.59 22.65
CA LEU A 179 -8.03 -3.14 22.66
C LEU A 179 -9.11 -2.58 23.59
N GLU A 180 -8.69 -1.81 24.57
CA GLU A 180 -9.60 -0.96 25.34
C GLU A 180 -9.96 0.26 24.48
N ILE A 181 -11.07 0.14 23.72
CA ILE A 181 -11.60 1.21 22.84
C ILE A 181 -12.90 1.71 23.44
#